data_af879ef5a3ff0dc535c414131482befc
#
_entry.id   af879ef5a3ff0dc535c414131482befc
#
_cell.length_a   1.000
_cell.length_b   1.000
_cell.length_c   1.000
_cell.angle_alpha   90.00
_cell.angle_beta   90.00
_cell.angle_gamma   90.00
#
_symmetry.space_group_name_H-M   'P 1'
#
loop_
_entity.id
_entity.type
_entity.pdbx_description
1 polymer ?
#
loop_
_entity_poly.entity_id
_entity_poly.type
_entity_poly.pdbx_seq_one_letter_code
_entity_poly.pdbx_strand_id
1 'polypeptide(L)'
;MTSAATDWRNISAGREIPTASYSDQPYVVKTDDAAWLCVMTTGAGREGQAGQHVVTLRSLDRGMSWSTPVPLEPANGPEASYAVLLKVDSGRVYAFYNHNTDNVRRVAADNPPYADGYCARVDSLGHYVFKYSDDHGRTWSTQRYDVPMREMEIDRNNADDGALKYFWNVGKPFIYAGAAFISLHKVGGFGEGFFTSSEGVLLRSEGLLAAEDPATVDWETLPEGDQGLRTPTDGGGTVAEEQSYSVLSDGSFYAVYRTIDGHPTCAYSRDQGRTWTEPQYQRFADGRIMK
;
A
#
# COMPACT_ATOMS: atom_id res chain seq x y z
N MET A 1 22.26 12.26 -38.90
CA MET A 1 20.83 12.09 -38.59
C MET A 1 20.71 12.02 -37.08
N THR A 2 20.28 13.07 -36.44
CA THR A 2 19.98 13.07 -35.00
C THR A 2 18.73 12.23 -34.79
N SER A 3 18.89 11.11 -34.12
CA SER A 3 17.74 10.32 -33.63
C SER A 3 16.83 11.26 -32.84
N ALA A 4 15.58 11.44 -33.26
CA ALA A 4 14.61 12.15 -32.44
C ALA A 4 14.56 11.46 -31.09
N ALA A 5 14.76 12.21 -30.01
CA ALA A 5 14.70 11.69 -28.67
C ALA A 5 13.31 11.07 -28.47
N THR A 6 13.26 9.81 -28.04
CA THR A 6 12.00 9.11 -27.77
C THR A 6 11.24 9.90 -26.70
N ASP A 7 10.03 10.35 -27.02
CA ASP A 7 9.19 11.01 -26.02
C ASP A 7 8.71 9.96 -25.02
N TRP A 8 9.30 10.00 -23.81
CA TRP A 8 9.00 9.07 -22.72
C TRP A 8 7.55 9.19 -22.21
N ARG A 9 6.82 10.25 -22.56
CA ARG A 9 5.40 10.44 -22.22
C ARG A 9 4.48 9.70 -23.20
N ASN A 10 5.00 9.28 -24.35
CA ASN A 10 4.23 8.53 -25.32
C ASN A 10 4.15 7.06 -24.91
N ILE A 11 2.97 6.64 -24.42
CA ILE A 11 2.72 5.26 -23.97
C ILE A 11 3.02 4.22 -25.04
N SER A 12 2.87 4.58 -26.34
CA SER A 12 3.22 3.67 -27.45
C SER A 12 4.72 3.38 -27.55
N ALA A 13 5.57 4.18 -26.89
CA ALA A 13 7.01 3.94 -26.79
C ALA A 13 7.40 3.20 -25.50
N GLY A 14 6.41 2.92 -24.63
CA GLY A 14 6.59 2.17 -23.38
C GLY A 14 6.98 0.71 -23.61
N ARG A 15 7.33 0.04 -22.54
CA ARG A 15 7.61 -1.41 -22.52
C ARG A 15 6.67 -2.06 -21.52
N GLU A 16 6.06 -3.14 -21.94
CA GLU A 16 5.14 -3.90 -21.09
C GLU A 16 5.90 -4.68 -20.04
N ILE A 17 5.39 -4.67 -18.80
CA ILE A 17 5.81 -5.58 -17.74
C ILE A 17 4.93 -6.82 -17.85
N PRO A 18 5.49 -8.04 -17.96
CA PRO A 18 4.70 -9.26 -18.09
C PRO A 18 3.73 -9.46 -16.91
N THR A 19 2.46 -9.71 -17.22
CA THR A 19 1.39 -9.94 -16.24
C THR A 19 0.53 -11.14 -16.64
N ALA A 20 -0.32 -11.62 -15.69
CA ALA A 20 -1.27 -12.70 -16.03
C ALA A 20 -2.49 -12.14 -16.78
N SER A 21 -3.12 -11.06 -16.31
CA SER A 21 -4.25 -10.36 -16.90
C SER A 21 -4.48 -9.05 -16.14
N TYR A 22 -5.25 -9.09 -15.02
CA TYR A 22 -5.30 -7.98 -14.09
C TYR A 22 -3.89 -7.74 -13.52
N SER A 23 -3.53 -6.47 -13.38
CA SER A 23 -2.30 -6.06 -12.71
C SER A 23 -2.49 -4.71 -12.05
N ASP A 24 -1.89 -4.56 -10.87
CA ASP A 24 -2.02 -3.38 -10.05
C ASP A 24 -0.70 -3.06 -9.34
N GLN A 25 -0.46 -1.76 -9.16
CA GLN A 25 0.60 -1.19 -8.35
C GLN A 25 2.01 -1.72 -8.65
N PRO A 26 2.55 -1.50 -9.85
CA PRO A 26 3.94 -1.88 -10.14
C PRO A 26 4.91 -0.96 -9.39
N TYR A 27 5.44 -1.43 -8.26
CA TYR A 27 6.49 -0.74 -7.52
C TYR A 27 7.88 -1.19 -7.94
N VAL A 28 8.77 -0.24 -8.19
CA VAL A 28 10.14 -0.53 -8.64
C VAL A 28 11.14 0.05 -7.65
N VAL A 29 12.11 -0.78 -7.25
CA VAL A 29 13.33 -0.35 -6.55
C VAL A 29 14.56 -0.73 -7.37
N LYS A 30 15.64 0.06 -7.22
CA LYS A 30 16.93 -0.28 -7.78
C LYS A 30 17.73 -1.07 -6.75
N THR A 31 18.15 -2.26 -7.10
CA THR A 31 19.00 -3.12 -6.26
C THR A 31 20.47 -2.79 -6.39
N ASP A 32 21.34 -3.27 -5.49
CA ASP A 32 22.76 -2.93 -5.46
C ASP A 32 23.54 -3.55 -6.63
N ASP A 33 23.02 -4.60 -7.25
CA ASP A 33 23.53 -5.15 -8.52
C ASP A 33 23.02 -4.39 -9.76
N ALA A 34 22.48 -3.18 -9.54
CA ALA A 34 21.95 -2.26 -10.54
C ALA A 34 20.73 -2.74 -11.33
N ALA A 35 20.11 -3.87 -10.96
CA ALA A 35 18.84 -4.28 -11.54
C ALA A 35 17.68 -3.42 -11.04
N TRP A 36 16.62 -3.34 -11.84
CA TRP A 36 15.33 -2.86 -11.40
C TRP A 36 14.50 -4.05 -10.94
N LEU A 37 14.04 -4.02 -9.71
CA LEU A 37 13.16 -5.02 -9.14
C LEU A 37 11.76 -4.42 -9.04
N CYS A 38 10.81 -5.03 -9.73
CA CYS A 38 9.40 -4.68 -9.70
C CYS A 38 8.64 -5.69 -8.84
N VAL A 39 7.70 -5.22 -8.03
CA VAL A 39 6.65 -6.03 -7.41
C VAL A 39 5.30 -5.53 -7.92
N MET A 40 4.34 -6.42 -8.10
CA MET A 40 2.96 -6.06 -8.40
C MET A 40 1.99 -7.17 -8.01
N THR A 41 0.73 -6.79 -7.82
CA THR A 41 -0.40 -7.72 -7.79
C THR A 41 -0.76 -8.10 -9.22
N THR A 42 -1.03 -9.37 -9.48
CA THR A 42 -1.54 -9.84 -10.75
C THR A 42 -2.52 -11.00 -10.55
N GLY A 43 -3.29 -11.34 -11.59
CA GLY A 43 -4.24 -12.44 -11.55
C GLY A 43 -5.25 -12.36 -12.68
N ALA A 44 -6.19 -13.30 -12.72
CA ALA A 44 -7.33 -13.25 -13.64
C ALA A 44 -8.40 -12.28 -13.11
N GLY A 45 -9.26 -11.80 -14.01
CA GLY A 45 -10.44 -11.03 -13.64
C GLY A 45 -10.19 -9.55 -13.39
N ARG A 46 -10.76 -9.02 -12.31
CA ARG A 46 -10.76 -7.60 -11.94
C ARG A 46 -10.28 -7.44 -10.51
N GLU A 47 -9.98 -6.22 -10.11
CA GLU A 47 -9.64 -5.86 -8.73
C GLU A 47 -10.67 -6.43 -7.73
N GLY A 48 -10.17 -6.97 -6.62
CA GLY A 48 -10.98 -7.56 -5.56
C GLY A 48 -11.51 -8.96 -5.82
N GLN A 49 -11.27 -9.53 -7.00
CA GLN A 49 -11.70 -10.90 -7.31
C GLN A 49 -10.71 -11.95 -6.81
N ALA A 50 -11.21 -13.17 -6.64
CA ALA A 50 -10.40 -14.30 -6.24
C ALA A 50 -9.29 -14.63 -7.26
N GLY A 51 -8.15 -15.15 -6.78
CA GLY A 51 -7.02 -15.56 -7.59
C GLY A 51 -5.92 -14.51 -7.79
N GLN A 52 -6.04 -13.35 -7.13
CA GLN A 52 -4.97 -12.37 -7.11
C GLN A 52 -3.79 -12.84 -6.26
N HIS A 53 -2.59 -12.61 -6.76
CA HIS A 53 -1.35 -12.96 -6.08
C HIS A 53 -0.25 -11.95 -6.40
N VAL A 54 0.79 -11.93 -5.58
CA VAL A 54 1.92 -11.02 -5.73
C VAL A 54 3.06 -11.70 -6.46
N VAL A 55 3.61 -10.99 -7.45
CA VAL A 55 4.78 -11.43 -8.22
C VAL A 55 5.88 -10.38 -8.20
N THR A 56 7.12 -10.84 -8.44
CA THR A 56 8.26 -9.95 -8.69
C THR A 56 8.89 -10.24 -10.03
N LEU A 57 9.48 -9.21 -10.63
CA LEU A 57 10.19 -9.27 -11.90
C LEU A 57 11.45 -8.43 -11.81
N ARG A 58 12.48 -8.84 -12.54
CA ARG A 58 13.74 -8.10 -12.61
C ARG A 58 14.03 -7.63 -14.02
N SER A 59 14.57 -6.43 -14.13
CA SER A 59 15.12 -5.88 -15.37
C SER A 59 16.60 -5.54 -15.17
N LEU A 60 17.45 -6.00 -16.08
CA LEU A 60 18.88 -5.70 -16.09
C LEU A 60 19.24 -4.55 -17.05
N ASP A 61 18.28 -4.05 -17.80
CA ASP A 61 18.42 -3.06 -18.86
C ASP A 61 17.51 -1.82 -18.65
N ARG A 62 17.21 -1.50 -17.39
CA ARG A 62 16.42 -0.33 -16.97
C ARG A 62 15.00 -0.35 -17.53
N GLY A 63 14.34 -1.50 -17.49
CA GLY A 63 12.94 -1.68 -17.88
C GLY A 63 12.72 -1.88 -19.37
N MET A 64 13.78 -2.04 -20.16
CA MET A 64 13.64 -2.35 -21.59
C MET A 64 13.18 -3.79 -21.81
N SER A 65 13.57 -4.70 -20.92
CA SER A 65 13.05 -6.05 -20.83
C SER A 65 12.93 -6.50 -19.37
N TRP A 66 12.07 -7.47 -19.12
CA TRP A 66 11.81 -8.01 -17.80
C TRP A 66 11.93 -9.53 -17.79
N SER A 67 12.32 -10.08 -16.65
CA SER A 67 12.32 -11.53 -16.43
C SER A 67 10.89 -12.09 -16.47
N THR A 68 10.77 -13.40 -16.50
CA THR A 68 9.52 -14.06 -16.16
C THR A 68 9.11 -13.70 -14.72
N PRO A 69 7.79 -13.55 -14.43
CA PRO A 69 7.31 -13.31 -13.08
C PRO A 69 7.71 -14.43 -12.11
N VAL A 70 8.21 -14.05 -10.95
CA VAL A 70 8.49 -14.94 -9.83
C VAL A 70 7.41 -14.73 -8.76
N PRO A 71 6.55 -15.72 -8.46
CA PRO A 71 5.51 -15.55 -7.47
C PRO A 71 6.09 -15.45 -6.06
N LEU A 72 5.70 -14.41 -5.32
CA LEU A 72 5.87 -14.34 -3.87
C LEU A 72 4.89 -15.27 -3.16
N GLU A 73 3.67 -15.32 -3.71
CA GLU A 73 2.58 -16.17 -3.25
C GLU A 73 2.01 -16.96 -4.44
N PRO A 74 1.57 -18.19 -4.21
CA PRO A 74 1.07 -19.05 -5.28
C PRO A 74 -0.27 -18.52 -5.84
N ALA A 75 -0.43 -18.57 -7.15
CA ALA A 75 -1.65 -18.12 -7.84
C ALA A 75 -2.93 -18.91 -7.49
N ASN A 76 -2.80 -20.08 -6.91
CA ASN A 76 -3.90 -20.94 -6.46
C ASN A 76 -4.05 -20.98 -4.92
N GLY A 77 -3.34 -20.10 -4.23
CA GLY A 77 -3.46 -19.93 -2.76
C GLY A 77 -4.51 -18.89 -2.38
N PRO A 78 -4.58 -18.54 -1.09
CA PRO A 78 -5.28 -17.35 -0.65
C PRO A 78 -4.74 -16.11 -1.35
N GLU A 79 -5.59 -15.10 -1.54
CA GLU A 79 -5.23 -13.88 -2.23
C GLU A 79 -4.11 -13.12 -1.51
N ALA A 80 -3.22 -12.55 -2.31
CA ALA A 80 -2.21 -11.60 -1.88
C ALA A 80 -2.25 -10.37 -2.80
N SER A 81 -2.26 -9.17 -2.22
CA SER A 81 -2.55 -7.94 -2.96
C SER A 81 -1.78 -6.74 -2.40
N TYR A 82 -1.76 -5.65 -3.18
CA TYR A 82 -1.28 -4.34 -2.75
C TYR A 82 0.16 -4.33 -2.24
N ALA A 83 1.06 -4.91 -3.05
CA ALA A 83 2.44 -5.08 -2.66
C ALA A 83 3.28 -3.82 -2.89
N VAL A 84 4.16 -3.52 -1.93
CA VAL A 84 5.16 -2.44 -2.01
C VAL A 84 6.53 -2.94 -1.59
N LEU A 85 7.59 -2.30 -2.10
CA LEU A 85 8.98 -2.67 -1.81
C LEU A 85 9.67 -1.62 -0.94
N LEU A 86 10.48 -2.09 0.00
CA LEU A 86 11.45 -1.27 0.73
C LEU A 86 12.83 -1.92 0.62
N LYS A 87 13.79 -1.21 0.01
CA LYS A 87 15.20 -1.59 0.04
C LYS A 87 15.90 -0.85 1.16
N VAL A 88 16.65 -1.57 1.99
CA VAL A 88 17.46 -1.01 3.08
C VAL A 88 18.95 -0.97 2.69
N ASP A 89 19.78 -0.26 3.50
CA ASP A 89 21.18 -0.02 3.18
C ASP A 89 22.04 -1.29 3.14
N SER A 90 21.67 -2.34 3.88
CA SER A 90 22.33 -3.64 3.81
C SER A 90 22.17 -4.35 2.46
N GLY A 91 21.31 -3.84 1.57
CA GLY A 91 20.95 -4.45 0.29
C GLY A 91 19.72 -5.35 0.37
N ARG A 92 19.25 -5.71 1.57
CA ARG A 92 18.01 -6.47 1.74
C ARG A 92 16.82 -5.69 1.18
N VAL A 93 15.90 -6.42 0.55
CA VAL A 93 14.63 -5.88 0.05
C VAL A 93 13.50 -6.57 0.75
N TYR A 94 12.61 -5.78 1.34
CA TYR A 94 11.34 -6.24 1.92
C TYR A 94 10.22 -6.01 0.91
N ALA A 95 9.33 -6.98 0.77
CA ALA A 95 8.07 -6.87 0.04
C ALA A 95 6.93 -6.98 1.05
N PHE A 96 6.17 -5.90 1.24
CA PHE A 96 5.01 -5.83 2.12
C PHE A 96 3.74 -5.97 1.28
N TYR A 97 2.76 -6.72 1.77
CA TYR A 97 1.50 -6.95 1.06
C TYR A 97 0.40 -7.45 1.99
N ASN A 98 -0.86 -7.32 1.53
CA ASN A 98 -2.00 -7.98 2.17
C ASN A 98 -1.98 -9.47 1.83
N HIS A 99 -2.30 -10.31 2.79
CA HIS A 99 -2.47 -11.74 2.58
C HIS A 99 -3.73 -12.24 3.28
N ASN A 100 -4.66 -12.81 2.52
CA ASN A 100 -5.90 -13.39 3.02
C ASN A 100 -5.64 -14.76 3.68
N THR A 101 -4.83 -14.77 4.75
CA THR A 101 -4.33 -15.98 5.42
C THR A 101 -5.46 -16.92 5.86
N ASP A 102 -6.56 -16.35 6.34
CA ASP A 102 -7.71 -17.11 6.85
C ASP A 102 -8.65 -17.58 5.75
N ASN A 103 -8.31 -17.30 4.49
CA ASN A 103 -9.08 -17.69 3.32
C ASN A 103 -10.55 -17.26 3.37
N VAL A 104 -10.81 -16.05 3.84
CA VAL A 104 -12.15 -15.47 3.91
C VAL A 104 -12.68 -15.26 2.50
N ARG A 105 -13.92 -15.69 2.23
CA ARG A 105 -14.52 -15.65 0.89
C ARG A 105 -15.66 -14.67 0.77
N ARG A 106 -16.13 -14.12 1.88
CA ARG A 106 -17.31 -13.28 1.95
C ARG A 106 -17.18 -12.34 3.13
N VAL A 107 -17.45 -11.08 2.92
CA VAL A 107 -17.37 -10.03 3.95
C VAL A 107 -18.69 -9.28 4.05
N ALA A 108 -19.03 -8.79 5.24
CA ALA A 108 -20.22 -7.97 5.44
C ALA A 108 -20.10 -6.65 4.63
N ALA A 109 -21.23 -6.23 4.06
CA ALA A 109 -21.31 -5.04 3.22
C ALA A 109 -22.66 -4.37 3.36
N ASP A 110 -22.78 -3.10 2.97
CA ASP A 110 -24.00 -2.33 3.06
C ASP A 110 -25.13 -2.92 2.21
N ASN A 111 -26.35 -2.83 2.72
CA ASN A 111 -27.56 -3.22 2.01
C ASN A 111 -28.55 -2.04 1.96
N PRO A 112 -28.91 -1.48 0.79
CA PRO A 112 -28.26 -1.68 -0.49
C PRO A 112 -26.83 -1.13 -0.52
N PRO A 113 -25.92 -1.49 -1.48
CA PRO A 113 -26.24 -2.09 -2.81
C PRO A 113 -26.19 -3.62 -2.83
N TYR A 114 -25.66 -4.25 -1.80
CA TYR A 114 -25.56 -5.70 -1.73
C TYR A 114 -26.83 -6.27 -1.09
N ALA A 115 -27.73 -6.83 -1.92
CA ALA A 115 -29.06 -7.28 -1.49
C ALA A 115 -29.06 -8.32 -0.36
N ASP A 116 -27.99 -9.10 -0.24
CA ASP A 116 -27.81 -10.09 0.82
C ASP A 116 -26.90 -9.58 1.97
N GLY A 117 -26.48 -8.31 1.93
CA GLY A 117 -25.61 -7.70 2.93
C GLY A 117 -24.16 -8.18 2.91
N TYR A 118 -23.67 -8.73 1.77
CA TYR A 118 -22.32 -9.24 1.66
C TYR A 118 -21.68 -8.96 0.30
N CYS A 119 -20.37 -8.87 0.27
CA CYS A 119 -19.58 -8.82 -0.96
C CYS A 119 -18.43 -9.84 -0.92
N ALA A 120 -17.81 -10.06 -2.07
CA ALA A 120 -16.70 -11.00 -2.23
C ALA A 120 -15.35 -10.26 -2.31
N ARG A 121 -15.23 -9.09 -1.69
CA ARG A 121 -14.00 -8.30 -1.66
C ARG A 121 -13.02 -8.94 -0.69
N VAL A 122 -12.04 -9.71 -1.21
CA VAL A 122 -11.13 -10.55 -0.41
C VAL A 122 -9.66 -10.10 -0.49
N ASP A 123 -9.39 -9.00 -1.16
CA ASP A 123 -8.08 -8.39 -1.35
C ASP A 123 -7.70 -7.37 -0.26
N SER A 124 -8.70 -6.83 0.45
CA SER A 124 -8.53 -5.74 1.43
C SER A 124 -8.72 -6.23 2.87
N LEU A 125 -8.27 -7.42 3.18
CA LEU A 125 -8.42 -8.03 4.51
C LEU A 125 -7.31 -9.05 4.82
N GLY A 126 -7.35 -9.60 6.02
CA GLY A 126 -6.47 -10.68 6.48
C GLY A 126 -5.29 -10.16 7.30
N HIS A 127 -4.08 -10.52 6.91
CA HIS A 127 -2.86 -10.13 7.58
C HIS A 127 -2.03 -9.21 6.69
N TYR A 128 -1.48 -8.15 7.26
CA TYR A 128 -0.43 -7.39 6.61
C TYR A 128 0.90 -8.06 6.88
N VAL A 129 1.58 -8.47 5.85
CA VAL A 129 2.75 -9.33 5.96
C VAL A 129 3.90 -8.83 5.11
N PHE A 130 5.09 -9.38 5.36
CA PHE A 130 6.20 -9.21 4.45
C PHE A 130 6.99 -10.49 4.24
N LYS A 131 7.68 -10.55 3.11
CA LYS A 131 8.82 -11.42 2.82
C LYS A 131 10.04 -10.57 2.54
N TYR A 132 11.24 -11.15 2.61
CA TYR A 132 12.47 -10.44 2.29
C TYR A 132 13.37 -11.24 1.35
N SER A 133 14.24 -10.53 0.67
CA SER A 133 15.28 -11.05 -0.21
C SER A 133 16.63 -10.44 0.17
N ASP A 134 17.66 -11.28 0.31
CA ASP A 134 19.06 -10.89 0.53
C ASP A 134 19.89 -11.03 -0.75
N ASP A 135 19.28 -11.39 -1.86
CA ASP A 135 19.95 -11.64 -3.14
C ASP A 135 19.39 -10.79 -4.30
N HIS A 136 18.97 -9.55 -3.96
CA HIS A 136 18.47 -8.57 -4.92
C HIS A 136 17.15 -8.98 -5.60
N GLY A 137 16.28 -9.72 -4.91
CA GLY A 137 14.98 -10.16 -5.40
C GLY A 137 15.03 -11.39 -6.31
N ARG A 138 16.11 -12.18 -6.29
CA ARG A 138 16.17 -13.45 -7.02
C ARG A 138 15.42 -14.54 -6.30
N THR A 139 15.59 -14.59 -4.97
CA THR A 139 14.84 -15.49 -4.10
C THR A 139 14.25 -14.73 -2.91
N TRP A 140 13.21 -15.26 -2.33
CA TRP A 140 12.49 -14.68 -1.22
C TRP A 140 12.40 -15.65 -0.04
N SER A 141 12.31 -15.11 1.18
CA SER A 141 12.08 -15.92 2.37
C SER A 141 10.87 -16.83 2.18
N THR A 142 10.98 -18.09 2.59
CA THR A 142 9.84 -19.03 2.56
C THR A 142 8.76 -18.63 3.53
N GLN A 143 9.17 -18.18 4.71
CA GLN A 143 8.29 -17.68 5.76
C GLN A 143 7.76 -16.29 5.40
N ARG A 144 6.49 -16.04 5.73
CA ARG A 144 5.89 -14.72 5.86
C ARG A 144 6.03 -14.25 7.30
N TYR A 145 6.18 -12.96 7.47
CA TYR A 145 6.27 -12.29 8.76
C TYR A 145 5.11 -11.33 8.90
N ASP A 146 4.35 -11.46 9.97
CA ASP A 146 3.24 -10.56 10.25
C ASP A 146 3.74 -9.18 10.68
N VAL A 147 3.04 -8.14 10.23
CA VAL A 147 3.19 -6.77 10.71
C VAL A 147 2.01 -6.48 11.64
N PRO A 148 2.20 -6.54 12.94
CA PRO A 148 1.12 -6.28 13.88
C PRO A 148 0.66 -4.82 13.77
N MET A 149 -0.65 -4.63 13.73
CA MET A 149 -1.28 -3.32 13.70
C MET A 149 -2.11 -3.13 14.96
N ARG A 150 -1.96 -1.95 15.59
CA ARG A 150 -2.81 -1.56 16.71
C ARG A 150 -4.27 -1.51 16.27
N GLU A 151 -5.15 -2.09 17.06
CA GLU A 151 -6.59 -1.96 16.87
C GLU A 151 -7.04 -0.51 17.18
N MET A 152 -7.86 0.05 16.31
CA MET A 152 -8.38 1.41 16.39
C MET A 152 -9.91 1.42 16.33
N GLU A 153 -10.51 2.59 16.56
CA GLU A 153 -11.97 2.75 16.52
C GLU A 153 -12.60 2.22 15.22
N ILE A 154 -11.97 2.51 14.09
CA ILE A 154 -12.44 2.06 12.77
C ILE A 154 -12.44 0.53 12.62
N ASP A 155 -11.50 -0.16 13.24
CA ASP A 155 -11.46 -1.63 13.22
C ASP A 155 -12.62 -2.21 14.06
N ARG A 156 -12.86 -1.67 15.27
CA ARG A 156 -13.91 -2.16 16.18
C ARG A 156 -15.32 -1.91 15.67
N ASN A 157 -15.48 -0.83 14.91
CA ASN A 157 -16.77 -0.40 14.36
C ASN A 157 -16.94 -0.74 12.88
N ASN A 158 -16.13 -1.64 12.35
CA ASN A 158 -16.21 -2.05 10.94
C ASN A 158 -17.42 -2.96 10.68
N ALA A 159 -17.62 -3.31 9.42
CA ALA A 159 -18.78 -4.09 8.96
C ALA A 159 -18.91 -5.49 9.59
N ASP A 160 -17.86 -6.03 10.22
CA ASP A 160 -17.86 -7.32 10.92
C ASP A 160 -17.61 -7.17 12.43
N ASP A 161 -17.95 -6.01 13.03
CA ASP A 161 -17.83 -5.70 14.45
C ASP A 161 -16.41 -6.02 15.02
N GLY A 162 -15.38 -5.76 14.23
CA GLY A 162 -13.97 -5.99 14.58
C GLY A 162 -13.50 -7.44 14.49
N ALA A 163 -14.35 -8.38 14.12
CA ALA A 163 -13.96 -9.78 13.95
C ALA A 163 -12.96 -10.00 12.81
N LEU A 164 -13.04 -9.18 11.78
CA LEU A 164 -12.08 -9.08 10.69
C LEU A 164 -11.47 -7.68 10.65
N LYS A 165 -10.22 -7.55 10.24
CA LYS A 165 -9.58 -6.27 9.97
C LYS A 165 -9.54 -6.03 8.47
N TYR A 166 -9.98 -4.84 8.06
CA TYR A 166 -9.96 -4.41 6.68
C TYR A 166 -8.93 -3.32 6.49
N PHE A 167 -8.08 -3.50 5.49
CA PHE A 167 -7.01 -2.56 5.17
C PHE A 167 -6.43 -2.82 3.79
N TRP A 168 -5.70 -1.86 3.27
CA TRP A 168 -4.93 -1.98 2.04
C TRP A 168 -3.83 -0.92 1.96
N ASN A 169 -2.93 -1.04 1.00
CA ASN A 169 -1.81 -0.12 0.84
C ASN A 169 -1.50 0.19 -0.62
N VAL A 170 -1.26 1.45 -0.91
CA VAL A 170 -0.72 1.94 -2.18
C VAL A 170 0.46 2.89 -1.99
N GLY A 171 0.75 3.30 -0.76
CA GLY A 171 1.78 4.29 -0.46
C GLY A 171 3.19 3.68 -0.50
N LYS A 172 4.14 4.41 -1.08
CA LYS A 172 5.54 4.00 -1.10
C LYS A 172 6.14 4.01 0.30
N PRO A 173 6.75 2.91 0.77
CA PRO A 173 7.54 2.92 2.00
C PRO A 173 8.72 3.87 1.92
N PHE A 174 9.13 4.44 3.06
CA PHE A 174 10.30 5.31 3.15
C PHE A 174 11.07 5.10 4.44
N ILE A 175 12.31 5.58 4.44
CA ILE A 175 13.19 5.54 5.61
C ILE A 175 13.46 6.97 6.05
N TYR A 176 13.33 7.23 7.34
CA TYR A 176 13.67 8.52 7.93
C TYR A 176 14.16 8.35 9.38
N ALA A 177 15.21 9.08 9.76
CA ALA A 177 15.76 9.11 11.11
C ALA A 177 15.98 7.72 11.76
N GLY A 178 16.44 6.75 10.95
CA GLY A 178 16.74 5.40 11.44
C GLY A 178 15.53 4.47 11.57
N ALA A 179 14.36 4.87 11.09
CA ALA A 179 13.16 4.03 11.09
C ALA A 179 12.59 3.84 9.68
N ALA A 180 11.97 2.69 9.45
CA ALA A 180 11.14 2.42 8.29
C ALA A 180 9.70 2.86 8.55
N PHE A 181 9.06 3.43 7.53
CA PHE A 181 7.67 3.83 7.55
C PHE A 181 6.93 3.22 6.36
N ILE A 182 5.78 2.60 6.62
CA ILE A 182 4.93 2.00 5.61
C ILE A 182 3.53 2.59 5.74
N SER A 183 3.02 3.15 4.64
CA SER A 183 1.64 3.64 4.55
C SER A 183 0.66 2.48 4.61
N LEU A 184 -0.51 2.70 5.21
CA LEU A 184 -1.62 1.77 5.20
C LEU A 184 -2.93 2.54 5.36
N HIS A 185 -4.01 1.98 4.84
CA HIS A 185 -5.37 2.48 5.06
C HIS A 185 -6.16 1.43 5.81
N LYS A 186 -6.78 1.82 6.93
CA LYS A 186 -7.80 1.01 7.60
C LYS A 186 -9.16 1.32 6.99
N VAL A 187 -9.99 0.30 6.84
CA VAL A 187 -11.31 0.39 6.20
C VAL A 187 -12.38 -0.02 7.18
N GLY A 188 -13.48 0.73 7.25
CA GLY A 188 -14.60 0.47 8.15
C GLY A 188 -15.78 -0.25 7.49
N GLY A 189 -15.92 -0.20 6.17
CA GLY A 189 -17.06 -0.83 5.52
C GLY A 189 -16.99 -0.82 4.00
N PHE A 190 -17.91 -1.56 3.38
CA PHE A 190 -18.02 -1.74 1.94
C PHE A 190 -19.39 -1.31 1.45
N GLY A 191 -19.43 -0.42 0.46
CA GLY A 191 -20.62 0.03 -0.23
C GLY A 191 -20.57 -0.25 -1.72
N GLU A 192 -21.36 0.47 -2.51
CA GLU A 192 -21.45 0.28 -3.97
C GLU A 192 -20.10 0.59 -4.66
N GLY A 193 -19.35 -0.48 -4.95
CA GLY A 193 -18.09 -0.41 -5.69
C GLY A 193 -16.95 0.28 -4.96
N PHE A 194 -17.11 0.63 -3.68
CA PHE A 194 -16.16 1.42 -2.93
C PHE A 194 -16.28 1.22 -1.41
N PHE A 195 -15.27 1.69 -0.68
CA PHE A 195 -15.31 1.74 0.78
C PHE A 195 -16.27 2.84 1.27
N THR A 196 -16.92 2.60 2.40
CA THR A 196 -17.82 3.60 3.02
C THR A 196 -17.13 4.43 4.08
N SER A 197 -16.04 3.93 4.64
CA SER A 197 -15.14 4.70 5.51
C SER A 197 -13.71 4.16 5.43
N SER A 198 -12.74 5.06 5.53
CA SER A 198 -11.32 4.69 5.65
C SER A 198 -10.50 5.79 6.33
N GLU A 199 -9.41 5.38 6.97
CA GLU A 199 -8.48 6.24 7.67
C GLU A 199 -7.04 5.85 7.35
N GLY A 200 -6.17 6.85 7.11
CA GLY A 200 -4.76 6.62 6.86
C GLY A 200 -3.96 6.39 8.12
N VAL A 201 -3.03 5.44 8.09
CA VAL A 201 -2.08 5.17 9.17
C VAL A 201 -0.67 4.97 8.60
N LEU A 202 0.33 5.10 9.48
CA LEU A 202 1.70 4.71 9.21
C LEU A 202 2.09 3.58 10.15
N LEU A 203 2.68 2.53 9.62
CA LEU A 203 3.38 1.51 10.39
C LEU A 203 4.86 1.91 10.46
N ARG A 204 5.42 1.95 11.65
CA ARG A 204 6.80 2.39 11.91
C ARG A 204 7.58 1.29 12.59
N SER A 205 8.84 1.09 12.19
CA SER A 205 9.78 0.20 12.87
C SER A 205 11.20 0.75 12.83
N GLU A 206 11.85 0.84 13.97
CA GLU A 206 13.30 1.14 14.07
C GLU A 206 14.12 -0.13 13.84
N GLY A 207 13.64 -1.27 14.31
CA GLY A 207 14.37 -2.54 14.24
C GLY A 207 14.53 -3.10 12.83
N LEU A 208 13.61 -2.79 11.92
CA LEU A 208 13.55 -3.43 10.59
C LEU A 208 14.82 -3.22 9.76
N LEU A 209 15.45 -2.04 9.86
CA LEU A 209 16.56 -1.65 8.98
C LEU A 209 17.83 -2.48 9.19
N ALA A 210 18.01 -3.02 10.40
CA ALA A 210 19.18 -3.79 10.80
C ALA A 210 18.84 -5.19 11.30
N ALA A 211 17.59 -5.66 11.13
CA ALA A 211 17.12 -6.94 11.65
C ALA A 211 17.89 -8.11 11.03
N GLU A 212 18.60 -8.87 11.87
CA GLU A 212 19.12 -10.18 11.47
C GLU A 212 17.95 -11.18 11.38
N ASP A 213 17.10 -11.21 12.41
CA ASP A 213 15.86 -11.98 12.43
C ASP A 213 14.64 -11.03 12.35
N PRO A 214 13.98 -10.96 11.20
CA PRO A 214 12.81 -10.10 11.04
C PRO A 214 11.60 -10.49 11.91
N ALA A 215 11.56 -11.68 12.47
CA ALA A 215 10.49 -12.11 13.38
C ALA A 215 10.47 -11.36 14.72
N THR A 216 11.60 -10.73 15.07
CA THR A 216 11.76 -10.02 16.36
C THR A 216 11.56 -8.50 16.25
N VAL A 217 11.12 -8.04 15.09
CA VAL A 217 10.97 -6.60 14.81
C VAL A 217 9.69 -6.06 15.46
N ASP A 218 9.84 -5.00 16.24
CA ASP A 218 8.72 -4.26 16.81
C ASP A 218 8.13 -3.26 15.82
N TRP A 219 6.81 -3.07 15.92
CA TRP A 219 6.04 -2.20 15.06
C TRP A 219 5.16 -1.24 15.87
N GLU A 220 5.12 -0.01 15.45
CA GLU A 220 4.20 1.02 15.94
C GLU A 220 3.15 1.34 14.88
N THR A 221 1.91 1.56 15.28
CA THR A 221 0.86 2.11 14.41
C THR A 221 0.67 3.58 14.76
N LEU A 222 0.85 4.47 13.79
CA LEU A 222 0.70 5.92 13.89
C LEU A 222 -0.50 6.42 13.06
N PRO A 223 -1.11 7.56 13.42
CA PRO A 223 -0.83 8.41 14.58
C PRO A 223 -1.09 7.71 15.90
N GLU A 224 -0.62 8.33 16.98
CA GLU A 224 -1.00 7.93 18.34
C GLU A 224 -2.50 8.15 18.56
N GLY A 225 -3.11 7.40 19.48
CA GLY A 225 -4.54 7.47 19.74
C GLY A 225 -5.35 6.48 18.93
N ASP A 226 -6.63 6.73 18.79
CA ASP A 226 -7.62 5.77 18.33
C ASP A 226 -8.17 6.06 16.91
N GLN A 227 -7.69 7.13 16.28
CA GLN A 227 -8.13 7.59 14.96
C GLN A 227 -6.93 7.85 14.06
N GLY A 228 -7.05 7.49 12.79
CA GLY A 228 -6.08 7.78 11.75
C GLY A 228 -6.26 9.14 11.08
N LEU A 229 -5.59 9.35 9.95
CA LEU A 229 -5.83 10.51 9.09
C LEU A 229 -7.20 10.37 8.43
N ARG A 230 -8.04 11.37 8.65
CA ARG A 230 -9.42 11.48 8.16
C ARG A 230 -9.58 12.57 7.10
N THR A 231 -10.78 12.73 6.61
CA THR A 231 -11.19 13.87 5.79
C THR A 231 -11.22 15.15 6.63
N PRO A 232 -11.16 16.35 6.02
CA PRO A 232 -11.37 17.60 6.74
C PRO A 232 -12.71 17.60 7.47
N THR A 233 -12.76 18.23 8.67
CA THR A 233 -13.99 18.28 9.49
C THR A 233 -15.13 19.04 8.83
N ASP A 234 -14.85 19.95 7.91
CA ASP A 234 -15.82 20.65 7.07
C ASP A 234 -16.13 19.89 5.76
N GLY A 235 -15.50 18.73 5.53
CA GLY A 235 -15.77 17.82 4.42
C GLY A 235 -17.01 16.96 4.70
N GLY A 236 -17.60 16.43 3.64
CA GLY A 236 -18.80 15.59 3.73
C GLY A 236 -18.53 14.10 3.76
N GLY A 237 -17.33 13.68 3.43
CA GLY A 237 -16.97 12.27 3.23
C GLY A 237 -16.37 11.61 4.45
N THR A 238 -16.38 10.29 4.44
CA THR A 238 -15.79 9.42 5.48
C THR A 238 -14.63 8.59 4.97
N VAL A 239 -14.20 8.84 3.73
CA VAL A 239 -13.13 8.08 3.05
C VAL A 239 -11.90 8.94 2.90
N ALA A 240 -10.81 8.54 3.57
CA ALA A 240 -9.47 9.12 3.47
C ALA A 240 -8.47 7.99 3.18
N GLU A 241 -7.95 7.93 1.95
CA GLU A 241 -7.15 6.81 1.50
C GLU A 241 -6.05 7.21 0.50
N GLU A 242 -5.24 6.24 0.11
CA GLU A 242 -4.13 6.40 -0.83
C GLU A 242 -3.13 7.48 -0.35
N GLN A 243 -2.83 7.49 0.96
CA GLN A 243 -1.87 8.41 1.51
C GLN A 243 -0.49 8.20 0.89
N SER A 244 0.06 9.28 0.36
CA SER A 244 1.46 9.39 -0.03
C SER A 244 2.17 10.34 0.91
N TYR A 245 3.34 9.96 1.36
CA TYR A 245 4.11 10.73 2.35
C TYR A 245 5.42 11.24 1.76
N SER A 246 5.80 12.43 2.16
CA SER A 246 7.10 13.03 1.86
C SER A 246 7.69 13.66 3.11
N VAL A 247 9.00 13.50 3.30
CA VAL A 247 9.74 14.24 4.33
C VAL A 247 10.21 15.55 3.72
N LEU A 248 9.81 16.65 4.34
CA LEU A 248 10.19 17.99 3.91
C LEU A 248 11.60 18.37 4.41
N SER A 249 12.14 19.46 3.89
CA SER A 249 13.51 19.92 4.21
C SER A 249 13.72 20.31 5.68
N ASP A 250 12.63 20.63 6.39
CA ASP A 250 12.64 20.91 7.83
C ASP A 250 12.43 19.67 8.71
N GLY A 251 12.32 18.48 8.09
CA GLY A 251 12.08 17.20 8.75
C GLY A 251 10.62 16.91 9.04
N SER A 252 9.69 17.82 8.74
CA SER A 252 8.27 17.54 8.88
C SER A 252 7.79 16.55 7.83
N PHE A 253 6.78 15.75 8.19
CA PHE A 253 6.09 14.87 7.24
C PHE A 253 4.93 15.62 6.61
N TYR A 254 4.79 15.45 5.32
CA TYR A 254 3.67 15.92 4.52
C TYR A 254 2.93 14.72 3.96
N ALA A 255 1.66 14.60 4.29
CA ALA A 255 0.75 13.61 3.74
C ALA A 255 -0.15 14.26 2.69
N VAL A 256 -0.32 13.60 1.55
CA VAL A 256 -1.34 13.93 0.56
C VAL A 256 -2.14 12.68 0.24
N TYR A 257 -3.45 12.81 0.11
CA TYR A 257 -4.34 11.67 -0.06
C TYR A 257 -5.67 12.01 -0.73
N ARG A 258 -6.32 10.98 -1.20
CA ARG A 258 -7.63 11.04 -1.83
C ARG A 258 -8.75 11.02 -0.80
N THR A 259 -9.81 11.74 -1.10
CA THR A 259 -11.11 11.65 -0.46
C THR A 259 -12.20 11.52 -1.53
N ILE A 260 -13.40 11.09 -1.12
CA ILE A 260 -14.57 11.08 -2.02
C ILE A 260 -15.23 12.45 -2.17
N ASP A 261 -14.73 13.47 -1.48
CA ASP A 261 -15.20 14.85 -1.58
C ASP A 261 -14.83 15.53 -2.90
N GLY A 262 -14.06 14.85 -3.76
CA GLY A 262 -13.61 15.35 -5.07
C GLY A 262 -12.43 16.31 -4.98
N HIS A 263 -11.76 16.37 -3.83
CA HIS A 263 -10.62 17.25 -3.57
C HIS A 263 -9.47 16.50 -2.94
N PRO A 264 -8.22 16.64 -3.42
CA PRO A 264 -7.06 16.10 -2.74
C PRO A 264 -6.88 16.80 -1.39
N THR A 265 -6.57 16.01 -0.37
CA THR A 265 -6.40 16.46 1.01
C THR A 265 -4.96 16.36 1.44
N CYS A 266 -4.52 17.20 2.36
CA CYS A 266 -3.18 17.12 2.95
C CYS A 266 -3.20 17.41 4.44
N ALA A 267 -2.17 16.88 5.12
CA ALA A 267 -1.88 17.14 6.53
C ALA A 267 -0.37 17.15 6.76
N TYR A 268 0.07 17.76 7.87
CA TYR A 268 1.47 17.85 8.26
C TYR A 268 1.70 17.25 9.65
N SER A 269 2.84 16.60 9.84
CA SER A 269 3.31 16.13 11.15
C SER A 269 4.73 16.67 11.41
N ARG A 270 5.00 17.10 12.64
CA ARG A 270 6.33 17.58 13.08
C ARG A 270 7.03 16.60 14.04
N ASP A 271 6.40 15.46 14.28
CA ASP A 271 6.83 14.45 15.24
C ASP A 271 6.85 13.04 14.63
N GLN A 272 7.19 12.96 13.35
CA GLN A 272 7.33 11.71 12.59
C GLN A 272 6.03 10.90 12.50
N GLY A 273 4.90 11.57 12.37
CA GLY A 273 3.59 10.92 12.18
C GLY A 273 2.85 10.59 13.48
N ARG A 274 3.37 10.96 14.66
CA ARG A 274 2.68 10.72 15.95
C ARG A 274 1.42 11.55 16.09
N THR A 275 1.51 12.80 15.68
CA THR A 275 0.36 13.72 15.59
C THR A 275 0.35 14.44 14.24
N TRP A 276 -0.82 14.88 13.80
CA TRP A 276 -1.04 15.57 12.54
C TRP A 276 -1.83 16.84 12.73
N THR A 277 -1.58 17.82 11.87
CA THR A 277 -2.46 18.99 11.76
C THR A 277 -3.85 18.55 11.33
N GLU A 278 -4.85 19.40 11.59
CA GLU A 278 -6.17 19.22 10.97
C GLU A 278 -6.01 19.08 9.44
N PRO A 279 -6.60 18.05 8.82
CA PRO A 279 -6.57 17.86 7.39
C PRO A 279 -7.19 19.03 6.63
N GLN A 280 -6.64 19.38 5.48
CA GLN A 280 -7.09 20.48 4.65
C GLN A 280 -7.11 20.09 3.17
N TYR A 281 -8.12 20.57 2.44
CA TYR A 281 -8.10 20.44 0.99
C TYR A 281 -6.96 21.25 0.38
N GLN A 282 -6.26 20.63 -0.55
CA GLN A 282 -5.18 21.32 -1.28
C GLN A 282 -5.71 22.50 -2.09
N ARG A 283 -4.91 23.55 -2.14
CA ARG A 283 -5.23 24.77 -2.86
C ARG A 283 -4.13 25.15 -3.84
N PHE A 284 -4.53 25.72 -4.96
CA PHE A 284 -3.62 26.46 -5.81
C PHE A 284 -3.12 27.72 -5.12
N ALA A 285 -2.04 28.33 -5.66
CA ALA A 285 -1.47 29.57 -5.13
C ALA A 285 -2.45 30.75 -5.09
N ASP A 286 -3.48 30.75 -5.92
CA ASP A 286 -4.56 31.72 -5.96
C ASP A 286 -5.69 31.45 -4.95
N GLY A 287 -5.56 30.42 -4.11
CA GLY A 287 -6.51 30.03 -3.06
C GLY A 287 -7.65 29.12 -3.51
N ARG A 288 -7.80 28.84 -4.79
CA ARG A 288 -8.83 27.90 -5.28
C ARG A 288 -8.50 26.48 -4.83
N ILE A 289 -9.52 25.73 -4.40
CA ILE A 289 -9.38 24.32 -4.06
C ILE A 289 -9.04 23.52 -5.33
N MET A 290 -8.09 22.59 -5.22
CA MET A 290 -7.76 21.63 -6.29
C MET A 290 -8.90 20.62 -6.48
N LYS A 291 -9.06 20.14 -7.71
CA LYS A 291 -10.05 19.10 -8.06
C LYS A 291 -9.34 17.90 -8.63
#